data_d53b07da72590eb685b59e00f3b63416
#
_entry.id   d53b07da72590eb685b59e00f3b63416
#
_cell.length_a   1.000
_cell.length_b   1.000
_cell.length_c   1.000
_cell.angle_alpha   90.00
_cell.angle_beta   90.00
_cell.angle_gamma   90.00
#
_symmetry.space_group_name_H-M   'P 1'
#
loop_
_entity.id
_entity.type
_entity.pdbx_description
1 polymer ?
#
loop_
_entity_poly.entity_id
_entity_poly.type
_entity_poly.pdbx_seq_one_letter_code
_entity_poly.pdbx_strand_id
1 'polypeptide(L)'
;MLTNDRTVGKIRVSVIEKAVAAGRSTMEKINTRDEILKVALDLFSVNGYEATSISQIADAVGIRKASLYSHFSSKQEILDNVVAAVLTGYDNHSIFANTNWDDPEFTKDKQGMTAEDAAGMIQSQVRRILHDPAISKGRKMLMIEQFRNKELADLQTRVNYEDIIRYFEGMIRFLVRMNKLKESDTEIMAAQLSSPITVWINLCDREPSREEEVMELVHKHVLQFFEIYAK
;
A
#
# COMPACT_ATOMS: atom_id res chain seq x y z
N MET A 1 8.52 10.33 21.57
CA MET A 1 9.16 11.54 21.01
C MET A 1 9.85 11.11 19.73
N LEU A 2 9.10 10.97 18.65
CA LEU A 2 9.58 10.46 17.35
C LEU A 2 9.57 11.63 16.36
N THR A 3 10.72 12.25 16.23
CA THR A 3 10.99 13.31 15.23
C THR A 3 11.71 12.68 14.04
N ASN A 4 10.98 12.26 13.00
CA ASN A 4 11.63 12.01 11.72
C ASN A 4 10.77 12.37 10.51
N ASP A 5 10.13 13.55 10.59
CA ASP A 5 9.28 14.11 9.51
C ASP A 5 10.08 14.72 8.34
N ARG A 6 11.41 14.87 8.49
CA ARG A 6 12.23 15.63 7.52
C ARG A 6 12.74 14.82 6.33
N THR A 7 12.91 13.49 6.45
CA THR A 7 13.50 12.67 5.39
C THR A 7 12.43 12.23 4.39
N VAL A 8 11.26 11.83 4.88
CA VAL A 8 10.10 11.49 4.05
C VAL A 8 9.57 12.71 3.29
N GLY A 9 9.61 13.88 3.93
CA GLY A 9 9.27 15.17 3.28
C GLY A 9 10.19 15.53 2.12
N LYS A 10 11.49 15.20 2.19
CA LYS A 10 12.46 15.48 1.11
C LYS A 10 12.27 14.58 -0.11
N ILE A 11 11.95 13.29 0.09
CA ILE A 11 11.59 12.38 -1.01
C ILE A 11 10.28 12.87 -1.67
N ARG A 12 9.29 13.23 -0.86
CA ARG A 12 8.00 13.76 -1.32
C ARG A 12 8.15 15.02 -2.19
N VAL A 13 8.97 15.98 -1.77
CA VAL A 13 9.16 17.24 -2.50
C VAL A 13 9.99 17.04 -3.77
N SER A 14 11.12 16.34 -3.69
CA SER A 14 12.02 16.15 -4.84
C SER A 14 11.41 15.27 -5.94
N VAL A 15 10.68 14.22 -5.58
CA VAL A 15 10.09 13.27 -6.55
C VAL A 15 8.78 13.80 -7.10
N ILE A 16 7.94 14.42 -6.25
CA ILE A 16 6.66 15.02 -6.68
C ILE A 16 6.89 16.26 -7.53
N GLU A 17 7.84 17.13 -7.20
CA GLU A 17 8.15 18.32 -8.01
C GLU A 17 8.67 17.94 -9.41
N LYS A 18 9.47 16.88 -9.53
CA LYS A 18 9.92 16.34 -10.82
C LYS A 18 8.79 15.71 -11.63
N ALA A 19 7.85 15.00 -10.97
CA ALA A 19 6.71 14.38 -11.63
C ALA A 19 5.66 15.40 -12.09
N VAL A 20 5.39 16.44 -11.30
CA VAL A 20 4.44 17.52 -11.64
C VAL A 20 4.95 18.40 -12.79
N ALA A 21 6.27 18.61 -12.89
CA ALA A 21 6.86 19.35 -14.01
C ALA A 21 6.76 18.62 -15.35
N ALA A 22 6.64 17.27 -15.36
CA ALA A 22 6.49 16.45 -16.56
C ALA A 22 5.03 16.32 -17.06
N GLY A 23 4.03 16.72 -16.26
CA GLY A 23 2.61 16.37 -16.44
C GLY A 23 1.72 17.31 -17.26
N ARG A 24 2.25 18.21 -18.10
CA ARG A 24 1.43 19.08 -18.95
C ARG A 24 1.75 18.92 -20.44
N SER A 25 1.13 17.93 -21.11
CA SER A 25 0.78 18.02 -22.55
C SER A 25 -0.11 16.87 -23.03
N THR A 26 -1.31 17.21 -23.46
CA THR A 26 -2.23 16.61 -24.45
C THR A 26 -2.55 15.09 -24.42
N MET A 27 -3.86 14.82 -24.38
CA MET A 27 -4.60 13.56 -24.48
C MET A 27 -4.28 12.72 -25.73
N GLU A 28 -4.39 11.38 -25.53
CA GLU A 28 -4.48 10.33 -26.55
C GLU A 28 -3.22 10.02 -27.41
N LYS A 29 -2.15 9.71 -26.74
CA LYS A 29 -1.25 8.58 -27.05
C LYS A 29 -1.02 7.87 -25.74
N ILE A 30 -1.15 6.52 -25.70
CA ILE A 30 -0.58 5.73 -24.59
C ILE A 30 0.85 6.22 -24.49
N ASN A 31 1.15 6.98 -23.43
CA ASN A 31 2.44 7.64 -23.34
C ASN A 31 3.46 6.53 -23.16
N THR A 32 4.35 6.34 -24.11
CA THR A 32 5.41 5.30 -24.05
C THR A 32 6.15 5.34 -22.71
N ARG A 33 6.27 6.53 -22.11
CA ARG A 33 6.85 6.70 -20.76
C ARG A 33 6.03 5.98 -19.70
N ASP A 34 4.71 6.08 -19.73
CA ASP A 34 3.82 5.43 -18.75
C ASP A 34 3.81 3.91 -18.95
N GLU A 35 3.86 3.43 -20.19
CA GLU A 35 3.97 2.00 -20.47
C GLU A 35 5.33 1.43 -20.02
N ILE A 36 6.43 2.17 -20.15
CA ILE A 36 7.73 1.79 -19.59
C ILE A 36 7.63 1.65 -18.07
N LEU A 37 7.00 2.58 -17.36
CA LEU A 37 6.85 2.53 -15.90
C LEU A 37 5.99 1.35 -15.44
N LYS A 38 4.90 1.08 -16.14
CA LYS A 38 4.01 -0.05 -15.87
C LYS A 38 4.73 -1.38 -16.04
N VAL A 39 5.42 -1.58 -17.17
CA VAL A 39 6.21 -2.80 -17.46
C VAL A 39 7.38 -2.93 -16.47
N ALA A 40 8.03 -1.82 -16.11
CA ALA A 40 9.09 -1.84 -15.11
C ALA A 40 8.57 -2.27 -13.73
N LEU A 41 7.40 -1.77 -13.30
CA LEU A 41 6.76 -2.21 -12.05
C LEU A 41 6.43 -3.71 -12.10
N ASP A 42 5.93 -4.21 -13.24
CA ASP A 42 5.64 -5.63 -13.42
C ASP A 42 6.90 -6.47 -13.23
N LEU A 43 7.99 -6.11 -13.88
CA LEU A 43 9.26 -6.83 -13.78
C LEU A 43 9.90 -6.69 -12.38
N PHE A 44 9.89 -5.51 -11.79
CA PHE A 44 10.45 -5.28 -10.45
C PHE A 44 9.67 -6.03 -9.36
N SER A 45 8.35 -6.14 -9.51
CA SER A 45 7.51 -6.86 -8.54
C SER A 45 7.69 -8.38 -8.54
N VAL A 46 8.30 -8.93 -9.59
CA VAL A 46 8.55 -10.37 -9.74
C VAL A 46 10.03 -10.71 -9.55
N ASN A 47 10.91 -9.98 -10.23
CA ASN A 47 12.34 -10.29 -10.29
C ASN A 47 13.19 -9.46 -9.33
N GLY A 48 12.65 -8.35 -8.82
CA GLY A 48 13.41 -7.32 -8.13
C GLY A 48 14.14 -6.36 -9.08
N TYR A 49 14.61 -5.26 -8.51
CA TYR A 49 15.30 -4.21 -9.27
C TYR A 49 16.61 -4.70 -9.86
N GLU A 50 17.48 -5.34 -9.06
CA GLU A 50 18.81 -5.74 -9.51
C GLU A 50 18.78 -6.75 -10.67
N ALA A 51 17.90 -7.75 -10.60
CA ALA A 51 17.79 -8.79 -11.60
C ALA A 51 17.07 -8.34 -12.89
N THR A 52 16.43 -7.17 -12.89
CA THR A 52 15.78 -6.60 -14.07
C THR A 52 16.72 -5.69 -14.84
N SER A 53 16.93 -5.97 -16.12
CA SER A 53 17.76 -5.15 -17.00
C SER A 53 16.93 -4.17 -17.84
N ILE A 54 17.56 -3.08 -18.28
CA ILE A 54 16.96 -2.13 -19.23
C ILE A 54 16.53 -2.82 -20.54
N SER A 55 17.28 -3.83 -20.98
CA SER A 55 16.94 -4.58 -22.19
C SER A 55 15.63 -5.36 -22.00
N GLN A 56 15.46 -6.04 -20.87
CA GLN A 56 14.20 -6.75 -20.56
C GLN A 56 12.99 -5.79 -20.51
N ILE A 57 13.16 -4.59 -19.95
CA ILE A 57 12.08 -3.58 -19.93
C ILE A 57 11.78 -3.14 -21.38
N ALA A 58 12.81 -2.80 -22.19
CA ALA A 58 12.63 -2.36 -23.55
C ALA A 58 11.95 -3.45 -24.42
N ASP A 59 12.39 -4.68 -24.30
CA ASP A 59 11.84 -5.85 -25.02
C ASP A 59 10.37 -6.09 -24.64
N ALA A 60 10.04 -5.99 -23.35
CA ALA A 60 8.68 -6.19 -22.87
C ALA A 60 7.71 -5.05 -23.27
N VAL A 61 8.22 -3.82 -23.43
CA VAL A 61 7.47 -2.68 -23.99
C VAL A 61 7.37 -2.77 -25.53
N GLY A 62 8.23 -3.54 -26.18
CA GLY A 62 8.30 -3.64 -27.64
C GLY A 62 9.05 -2.48 -28.31
N ILE A 63 10.00 -1.86 -27.62
CA ILE A 63 10.81 -0.74 -28.14
C ILE A 63 12.31 -1.08 -28.15
N ARG A 64 13.08 -0.34 -28.96
CA ARG A 64 14.53 -0.46 -28.92
C ARG A 64 15.09 0.12 -27.63
N LYS A 65 16.16 -0.47 -27.09
CA LYS A 65 16.88 0.04 -25.91
C LYS A 65 17.27 1.51 -26.05
N ALA A 66 17.68 1.96 -27.24
CA ALA A 66 18.00 3.36 -27.51
C ALA A 66 16.77 4.27 -27.36
N SER A 67 15.57 3.80 -27.74
CA SER A 67 14.32 4.55 -27.54
C SER A 67 13.97 4.65 -26.07
N LEU A 68 14.23 3.62 -25.26
CA LEU A 68 14.01 3.69 -23.82
C LEU A 68 14.87 4.79 -23.18
N TYR A 69 16.14 4.89 -23.59
CA TYR A 69 17.06 5.94 -23.10
C TYR A 69 16.66 7.37 -23.51
N SER A 70 15.79 7.55 -24.53
CA SER A 70 15.21 8.86 -24.82
C SER A 70 14.13 9.29 -23.82
N HIS A 71 13.58 8.36 -23.04
CA HIS A 71 12.58 8.62 -22.01
C HIS A 71 13.15 8.66 -20.59
N PHE A 72 14.18 7.85 -20.30
CA PHE A 72 14.82 7.71 -18.99
C PHE A 72 16.33 7.56 -19.14
N SER A 73 17.11 8.37 -18.43
CA SER A 73 18.56 8.41 -18.50
C SER A 73 19.22 7.18 -17.85
N SER A 74 18.52 6.49 -16.96
CA SER A 74 19.06 5.34 -16.22
C SER A 74 17.95 4.41 -15.71
N LYS A 75 18.34 3.18 -15.30
CA LYS A 75 17.44 2.25 -14.60
C LYS A 75 16.98 2.81 -13.25
N GLN A 76 17.85 3.59 -12.58
CA GLN A 76 17.51 4.25 -11.32
C GLN A 76 16.40 5.29 -11.53
N GLU A 77 16.46 6.11 -12.57
CA GLU A 77 15.38 7.06 -12.87
C GLU A 77 14.04 6.36 -13.13
N ILE A 78 14.06 5.18 -13.75
CA ILE A 78 12.84 4.37 -13.91
C ILE A 78 12.32 3.93 -12.54
N LEU A 79 13.18 3.41 -11.66
CA LEU A 79 12.79 3.01 -10.30
C LEU A 79 12.19 4.19 -9.52
N ASP A 80 12.85 5.34 -9.54
CA ASP A 80 12.39 6.55 -8.83
C ASP A 80 10.99 6.97 -9.28
N ASN A 81 10.73 6.91 -10.61
CA ASN A 81 9.40 7.23 -11.15
C ASN A 81 8.36 6.14 -10.87
N VAL A 82 8.74 4.87 -10.87
CA VAL A 82 7.86 3.75 -10.46
C VAL A 82 7.45 3.92 -8.99
N VAL A 83 8.41 4.20 -8.11
CA VAL A 83 8.15 4.45 -6.68
C VAL A 83 7.23 5.65 -6.49
N ALA A 84 7.47 6.75 -7.24
CA ALA A 84 6.60 7.94 -7.19
C ALA A 84 5.17 7.62 -7.63
N ALA A 85 4.99 6.83 -8.70
CA ALA A 85 3.67 6.43 -9.19
C ALA A 85 2.93 5.53 -8.18
N VAL A 86 3.64 4.55 -7.58
CA VAL A 86 3.12 3.67 -6.53
C VAL A 86 2.67 4.49 -5.32
N LEU A 87 3.49 5.44 -4.86
CA LEU A 87 3.17 6.32 -3.73
C LEU A 87 1.97 7.22 -4.03
N THR A 88 1.93 7.83 -5.21
CA THR A 88 0.80 8.67 -5.62
C THR A 88 -0.49 7.85 -5.65
N GLY A 89 -0.44 6.63 -6.16
CA GLY A 89 -1.57 5.70 -6.15
C GLY A 89 -1.98 5.33 -4.73
N TYR A 90 -1.03 5.04 -3.86
CA TYR A 90 -1.26 4.75 -2.45
C TYR A 90 -1.88 5.95 -1.72
N ASP A 91 -1.24 7.11 -1.79
CA ASP A 91 -1.71 8.34 -1.12
C ASP A 91 -3.11 8.77 -1.60
N ASN A 92 -3.47 8.51 -2.86
CA ASN A 92 -4.79 8.89 -3.39
C ASN A 92 -5.90 7.88 -3.09
N HIS A 93 -5.58 6.59 -2.96
CA HIS A 93 -6.59 5.53 -2.95
C HIS A 93 -6.55 4.65 -1.69
N SER A 94 -5.50 4.74 -0.84
CA SER A 94 -5.42 3.93 0.36
C SER A 94 -6.29 4.50 1.47
N ILE A 95 -7.16 3.66 2.02
CA ILE A 95 -7.90 4.02 3.24
C ILE A 95 -6.95 4.19 4.43
N PHE A 96 -5.86 3.46 4.47
CA PHE A 96 -4.89 3.53 5.57
C PHE A 96 -4.18 4.88 5.63
N ALA A 97 -3.93 5.51 4.45
CA ALA A 97 -3.30 6.82 4.37
C ALA A 97 -4.28 7.98 4.62
N ASN A 98 -5.54 7.82 4.23
CA ASN A 98 -6.49 8.93 4.11
C ASN A 98 -7.64 8.93 5.10
N THR A 99 -7.82 7.86 5.89
CA THR A 99 -8.93 7.81 6.84
C THR A 99 -8.59 8.52 8.13
N ASN A 100 -9.47 9.43 8.54
CA ASN A 100 -9.44 10.07 9.85
C ASN A 100 -10.65 9.61 10.68
N TRP A 101 -10.41 8.71 11.63
CA TRP A 101 -11.43 8.20 12.55
C TRP A 101 -11.89 9.22 13.61
N ASP A 102 -11.24 10.39 13.70
CA ASP A 102 -11.66 11.50 14.54
C ASP A 102 -12.53 12.52 13.78
N ASP A 103 -12.69 12.35 12.46
CA ASP A 103 -13.59 13.17 11.64
C ASP A 103 -15.05 12.75 11.88
N PRO A 104 -15.90 13.64 12.43
CA PRO A 104 -17.31 13.35 12.68
C PRO A 104 -18.10 13.02 11.42
N GLU A 105 -17.77 13.63 10.27
CA GLU A 105 -18.48 13.36 9.02
C GLU A 105 -18.14 11.96 8.49
N PHE A 106 -16.88 11.54 8.60
CA PHE A 106 -16.47 10.19 8.24
C PHE A 106 -17.10 9.13 9.15
N THR A 107 -17.23 9.40 10.46
CA THR A 107 -17.67 8.41 11.46
C THR A 107 -19.18 8.40 11.67
N LYS A 108 -19.91 9.36 11.11
CA LYS A 108 -21.36 9.51 11.28
C LYS A 108 -22.15 8.24 11.02
N ASP A 109 -21.90 7.61 9.87
CA ASP A 109 -22.62 6.40 9.46
C ASP A 109 -22.04 5.11 10.10
N LYS A 110 -20.98 5.24 10.90
CA LYS A 110 -20.28 4.12 11.53
C LYS A 110 -20.61 3.95 13.03
N GLN A 111 -21.43 4.83 13.58
CA GLN A 111 -21.84 4.76 15.00
C GLN A 111 -22.54 3.44 15.35
N GLY A 112 -23.29 2.87 14.40
CA GLY A 112 -23.96 1.58 14.51
C GLY A 112 -23.10 0.35 14.14
N MET A 113 -21.83 0.54 13.75
CA MET A 113 -20.99 -0.53 13.23
C MET A 113 -20.94 -1.74 14.15
N THR A 114 -21.26 -2.90 13.61
CA THR A 114 -21.19 -4.22 14.26
C THR A 114 -19.84 -4.90 13.98
N ALA A 115 -19.57 -6.03 14.64
CA ALA A 115 -18.43 -6.87 14.34
C ALA A 115 -18.47 -7.40 12.89
N GLU A 116 -19.67 -7.74 12.41
CA GLU A 116 -19.88 -8.20 11.02
C GLU A 116 -19.59 -7.10 10.00
N ASP A 117 -20.03 -5.86 10.28
CA ASP A 117 -19.72 -4.72 9.40
C ASP A 117 -18.20 -4.47 9.33
N ALA A 118 -17.52 -4.55 10.47
CA ALA A 118 -16.06 -4.41 10.53
C ALA A 118 -15.36 -5.54 9.77
N ALA A 119 -15.82 -6.79 9.92
CA ALA A 119 -15.26 -7.94 9.20
C ALA A 119 -15.45 -7.78 7.68
N GLY A 120 -16.64 -7.41 7.22
CA GLY A 120 -16.92 -7.17 5.81
C GLY A 120 -16.09 -6.02 5.22
N MET A 121 -15.92 -4.94 5.98
CA MET A 121 -15.08 -3.81 5.58
C MET A 121 -13.62 -4.23 5.44
N ILE A 122 -13.07 -4.97 6.39
CA ILE A 122 -11.68 -5.45 6.37
C ILE A 122 -11.47 -6.45 5.22
N GLN A 123 -12.38 -7.42 5.02
CA GLN A 123 -12.31 -8.34 3.89
C GLN A 123 -12.30 -7.60 2.54
N SER A 124 -13.16 -6.59 2.37
CA SER A 124 -13.18 -5.76 1.16
C SER A 124 -11.83 -5.07 0.91
N GLN A 125 -11.17 -4.57 1.97
CA GLN A 125 -9.86 -3.98 1.84
C GLN A 125 -8.77 -5.02 1.52
N VAL A 126 -8.82 -6.20 2.12
CA VAL A 126 -7.89 -7.28 1.79
C VAL A 126 -8.01 -7.67 0.31
N ARG A 127 -9.25 -7.86 -0.20
CA ARG A 127 -9.47 -8.12 -1.64
C ARG A 127 -8.90 -7.01 -2.52
N ARG A 128 -9.10 -5.75 -2.14
CA ARG A 128 -8.51 -4.62 -2.88
C ARG A 128 -6.99 -4.66 -2.88
N ILE A 129 -6.36 -4.93 -1.73
CA ILE A 129 -4.89 -5.03 -1.62
C ILE A 129 -4.34 -6.15 -2.51
N LEU A 130 -5.07 -7.25 -2.65
CA LEU A 130 -4.65 -8.38 -3.46
C LEU A 130 -4.87 -8.14 -4.97
N HIS A 131 -5.97 -7.49 -5.34
CA HIS A 131 -6.41 -7.40 -6.74
C HIS A 131 -6.18 -6.06 -7.42
N ASP A 132 -5.97 -4.95 -6.68
CA ASP A 132 -5.54 -3.70 -7.31
C ASP A 132 -4.10 -3.86 -7.83
N PRO A 133 -3.88 -3.77 -9.16
CA PRO A 133 -2.56 -4.07 -9.73
C PRO A 133 -1.46 -3.14 -9.22
N ALA A 134 -1.75 -1.85 -8.98
CA ALA A 134 -0.76 -0.89 -8.53
C ALA A 134 -0.39 -1.16 -7.06
N ILE A 135 -1.38 -1.44 -6.20
CA ILE A 135 -1.18 -1.75 -4.78
C ILE A 135 -0.43 -3.07 -4.64
N SER A 136 -0.92 -4.14 -5.29
CA SER A 136 -0.34 -5.49 -5.18
C SER A 136 1.11 -5.54 -5.68
N LYS A 137 1.39 -4.99 -6.87
CA LYS A 137 2.74 -4.99 -7.44
C LYS A 137 3.69 -4.07 -6.68
N GLY A 138 3.21 -2.88 -6.29
CA GLY A 138 4.00 -1.94 -5.48
C GLY A 138 4.42 -2.57 -4.16
N ARG A 139 3.50 -3.22 -3.45
CA ARG A 139 3.76 -3.92 -2.19
C ARG A 139 4.77 -5.07 -2.36
N LYS A 140 4.64 -5.89 -3.42
CA LYS A 140 5.58 -6.99 -3.72
C LYS A 140 6.98 -6.44 -4.04
N MET A 141 7.08 -5.39 -4.84
CA MET A 141 8.35 -4.72 -5.14
C MET A 141 9.02 -4.22 -3.86
N LEU A 142 8.30 -3.51 -2.99
CA LEU A 142 8.84 -3.03 -1.72
C LEU A 142 9.32 -4.18 -0.82
N MET A 143 8.57 -5.28 -0.78
CA MET A 143 8.93 -6.46 0.00
C MET A 143 10.23 -7.10 -0.49
N ILE A 144 10.48 -7.13 -1.79
CA ILE A 144 11.72 -7.68 -2.35
C ILE A 144 12.91 -6.76 -2.04
N GLU A 145 12.72 -5.44 -2.16
CA GLU A 145 13.81 -4.46 -2.12
C GLU A 145 14.14 -3.93 -0.72
N GLN A 146 13.29 -4.15 0.29
CA GLN A 146 13.44 -3.59 1.64
C GLN A 146 14.79 -3.89 2.32
N PHE A 147 15.46 -4.99 1.96
CA PHE A 147 16.74 -5.36 2.55
C PHE A 147 17.96 -4.87 1.76
N ARG A 148 17.74 -4.25 0.60
CA ARG A 148 18.79 -3.80 -0.31
C ARG A 148 18.81 -2.28 -0.49
N ASN A 149 17.68 -1.62 -0.28
CA ASN A 149 17.51 -0.20 -0.47
C ASN A 149 16.84 0.42 0.76
N LYS A 150 17.58 1.27 1.47
CA LYS A 150 17.08 1.88 2.71
C LYS A 150 15.84 2.76 2.49
N GLU A 151 15.75 3.49 1.38
CA GLU A 151 14.60 4.35 1.09
C GLU A 151 13.33 3.51 0.87
N LEU A 152 13.47 2.37 0.19
CA LEU A 152 12.36 1.44 -0.01
C LEU A 152 12.01 0.69 1.29
N ALA A 153 13.00 0.43 2.17
CA ALA A 153 12.74 -0.11 3.50
C ALA A 153 11.93 0.86 4.36
N ASP A 154 12.31 2.14 4.38
CA ASP A 154 11.59 3.18 5.13
C ASP A 154 10.14 3.33 4.58
N LEU A 155 9.97 3.25 3.27
CA LEU A 155 8.67 3.27 2.62
C LEU A 155 7.83 2.03 2.96
N GLN A 156 8.44 0.84 2.92
CA GLN A 156 7.81 -0.42 3.34
C GLN A 156 7.30 -0.31 4.79
N THR A 157 8.11 0.22 5.69
CA THR A 157 7.73 0.43 7.10
C THR A 157 6.53 1.36 7.19
N ARG A 158 6.56 2.50 6.49
CA ARG A 158 5.45 3.45 6.50
C ARG A 158 4.15 2.82 6.00
N VAL A 159 4.13 2.30 4.76
CA VAL A 159 2.88 1.91 4.10
C VAL A 159 2.31 0.58 4.57
N ASN A 160 3.16 -0.35 5.00
CA ASN A 160 2.76 -1.70 5.39
C ASN A 160 2.84 -1.97 6.90
N TYR A 161 3.19 -0.98 7.71
CA TYR A 161 3.18 -1.07 9.16
C TYR A 161 2.57 0.18 9.82
N GLU A 162 3.21 1.35 9.72
CA GLU A 162 2.80 2.54 10.48
C GLU A 162 1.40 3.04 10.11
N ASP A 163 1.10 3.14 8.82
CA ASP A 163 -0.22 3.62 8.35
C ASP A 163 -1.32 2.61 8.69
N ILE A 164 -1.02 1.31 8.63
CA ILE A 164 -1.96 0.24 9.01
C ILE A 164 -2.26 0.29 10.51
N ILE A 165 -1.23 0.37 11.35
CA ILE A 165 -1.40 0.47 12.81
C ILE A 165 -2.20 1.72 13.17
N ARG A 166 -1.85 2.87 12.60
CA ARG A 166 -2.57 4.14 12.83
C ARG A 166 -4.05 4.05 12.44
N TYR A 167 -4.35 3.43 11.31
CA TYR A 167 -5.72 3.23 10.87
C TYR A 167 -6.54 2.39 11.85
N PHE A 168 -6.03 1.22 12.23
CA PHE A 168 -6.72 0.33 13.16
C PHE A 168 -6.79 0.91 14.57
N GLU A 169 -5.76 1.60 15.03
CA GLU A 169 -5.78 2.30 16.32
C GLU A 169 -6.86 3.38 16.34
N GLY A 170 -7.00 4.17 15.28
CA GLY A 170 -8.08 5.15 15.14
C GLY A 170 -9.45 4.50 15.18
N MET A 171 -9.67 3.40 14.45
CA MET A 171 -10.92 2.62 14.48
C MET A 171 -11.23 2.11 15.90
N ILE A 172 -10.25 1.54 16.57
CA ILE A 172 -10.41 0.99 17.93
C ILE A 172 -10.76 2.10 18.90
N ARG A 173 -10.05 3.24 18.89
CA ARG A 173 -10.38 4.40 19.72
C ARG A 173 -11.81 4.90 19.47
N PHE A 174 -12.23 4.94 18.21
CA PHE A 174 -13.62 5.29 17.87
C PHE A 174 -14.60 4.30 18.49
N LEU A 175 -14.38 2.99 18.38
CA LEU A 175 -15.25 1.97 18.97
C LEU A 175 -15.27 1.98 20.50
N VAL A 176 -14.15 2.30 21.13
CA VAL A 176 -14.09 2.52 22.60
C VAL A 176 -14.92 3.73 22.99
N ARG A 177 -14.81 4.87 22.29
CA ARG A 177 -15.66 6.07 22.52
C ARG A 177 -17.15 5.77 22.34
N MET A 178 -17.50 4.91 21.39
CA MET A 178 -18.87 4.46 21.15
C MET A 178 -19.34 3.40 22.15
N ASN A 179 -18.56 3.08 23.17
CA ASN A 179 -18.87 2.07 24.18
C ASN A 179 -19.08 0.64 23.62
N LYS A 180 -18.47 0.35 22.48
CA LYS A 180 -18.53 -0.96 21.82
C LYS A 180 -17.39 -1.89 22.28
N LEU A 181 -16.23 -1.34 22.56
CA LEU A 181 -15.07 -2.08 23.04
C LEU A 181 -14.63 -1.59 24.42
N LYS A 182 -13.98 -2.48 25.17
CA LYS A 182 -13.34 -2.16 26.45
C LYS A 182 -12.16 -1.23 26.22
N GLU A 183 -11.91 -0.34 27.17
CA GLU A 183 -10.69 0.46 27.22
C GLU A 183 -9.49 -0.45 27.50
N SER A 184 -8.47 -0.36 26.66
CA SER A 184 -7.22 -1.10 26.77
C SER A 184 -6.13 -0.36 25.98
N ASP A 185 -4.93 -0.91 25.89
CA ASP A 185 -3.85 -0.39 25.05
C ASP A 185 -4.24 -0.49 23.57
N THR A 186 -4.60 0.65 22.97
CA THR A 186 -5.12 0.71 21.60
C THR A 186 -4.07 0.40 20.53
N GLU A 187 -2.80 0.67 20.80
CA GLU A 187 -1.69 0.30 19.90
C GLU A 187 -1.52 -1.21 19.85
N ILE A 188 -1.52 -1.87 21.01
CA ILE A 188 -1.44 -3.34 21.08
C ILE A 188 -2.67 -3.99 20.47
N MET A 189 -3.87 -3.46 20.72
CA MET A 189 -5.10 -3.95 20.08
C MET A 189 -5.03 -3.83 18.54
N ALA A 190 -4.52 -2.71 18.03
CA ALA A 190 -4.34 -2.50 16.59
C ALA A 190 -3.34 -3.49 16.00
N ALA A 191 -2.22 -3.76 16.69
CA ALA A 191 -1.24 -4.75 16.28
C ALA A 191 -1.84 -6.18 16.27
N GLN A 192 -2.61 -6.55 17.29
CA GLN A 192 -3.29 -7.85 17.37
C GLN A 192 -4.30 -8.04 16.24
N LEU A 193 -5.05 -6.98 15.90
CA LEU A 193 -6.04 -7.06 14.82
C LEU A 193 -5.39 -7.12 13.44
N SER A 194 -4.35 -6.32 13.18
CA SER A 194 -3.79 -6.13 11.84
C SER A 194 -2.70 -7.14 11.46
N SER A 195 -1.87 -7.58 12.43
CA SER A 195 -0.68 -8.39 12.11
C SER A 195 -1.01 -9.75 11.47
N PRO A 196 -2.00 -10.54 11.96
CA PRO A 196 -2.38 -11.78 11.29
C PRO A 196 -2.86 -11.55 9.86
N ILE A 197 -3.62 -10.49 9.61
CA ILE A 197 -4.15 -10.13 8.29
C ILE A 197 -3.00 -9.86 7.33
N THR A 198 -1.97 -9.15 7.76
CA THR A 198 -0.76 -8.88 6.96
C THR A 198 -0.04 -10.18 6.59
N VAL A 199 0.07 -11.12 7.53
CA VAL A 199 0.66 -12.45 7.27
C VAL A 199 -0.15 -13.22 6.22
N TRP A 200 -1.49 -13.18 6.30
CA TRP A 200 -2.37 -13.86 5.36
C TRP A 200 -2.38 -13.23 3.95
N ILE A 201 -2.28 -11.91 3.85
CA ILE A 201 -2.08 -11.23 2.56
C ILE A 201 -0.78 -11.73 1.91
N ASN A 202 0.32 -11.81 2.67
CA ASN A 202 1.59 -12.33 2.19
C ASN A 202 1.52 -13.83 1.80
N LEU A 203 0.64 -14.59 2.43
CA LEU A 203 0.35 -15.98 2.04
C LEU A 203 -0.34 -16.02 0.67
N CYS A 204 -1.36 -15.20 0.45
CA CYS A 204 -2.05 -15.12 -0.85
C CYS A 204 -1.12 -14.68 -1.99
N ASP A 205 -0.10 -13.87 -1.72
CA ASP A 205 0.89 -13.51 -2.75
C ASP A 205 1.70 -14.69 -3.27
N ARG A 206 1.93 -15.68 -2.42
CA ARG A 206 2.68 -16.90 -2.76
C ARG A 206 1.77 -18.01 -3.23
N GLU A 207 0.57 -18.09 -2.66
CA GLU A 207 -0.43 -19.14 -2.87
C GLU A 207 -1.82 -18.53 -3.15
N PRO A 208 -2.04 -17.94 -4.37
CA PRO A 208 -3.29 -17.23 -4.69
C PRO A 208 -4.55 -18.09 -4.55
N SER A 209 -4.42 -19.41 -4.69
CA SER A 209 -5.54 -20.37 -4.53
C SER A 209 -6.11 -20.42 -3.12
N ARG A 210 -5.41 -19.87 -2.11
CA ARG A 210 -5.84 -19.83 -0.71
C ARG A 210 -6.63 -18.57 -0.35
N GLU A 211 -6.98 -17.73 -1.31
CA GLU A 211 -7.66 -16.46 -1.03
C GLU A 211 -8.98 -16.66 -0.26
N GLU A 212 -9.84 -17.60 -0.68
CA GLU A 212 -11.11 -17.80 0.00
C GLU A 212 -10.92 -18.33 1.44
N GLU A 213 -9.94 -19.22 1.67
CA GLU A 213 -9.55 -19.63 3.02
C GLU A 213 -9.11 -18.44 3.86
N VAL A 214 -8.30 -17.58 3.29
CA VAL A 214 -7.81 -16.37 3.97
C VAL A 214 -8.95 -15.39 4.27
N MET A 215 -9.91 -15.23 3.36
CA MET A 215 -11.08 -14.40 3.65
C MET A 215 -11.89 -14.92 4.83
N GLU A 216 -12.05 -16.26 4.93
CA GLU A 216 -12.72 -16.86 6.08
C GLU A 216 -11.93 -16.67 7.40
N LEU A 217 -10.60 -16.79 7.34
CA LEU A 217 -9.73 -16.54 8.49
C LEU A 217 -9.80 -15.08 8.94
N VAL A 218 -9.79 -14.13 8.02
CA VAL A 218 -9.95 -12.70 8.31
C VAL A 218 -11.29 -12.45 9.00
N HIS A 219 -12.37 -13.00 8.47
CA HIS A 219 -13.70 -12.87 9.07
C HIS A 219 -13.74 -13.38 10.51
N LYS A 220 -13.33 -14.65 10.72
CA LYS A 220 -13.29 -15.28 12.05
C LYS A 220 -12.41 -14.50 13.03
N HIS A 221 -11.27 -14.03 12.57
CA HIS A 221 -10.32 -13.28 13.39
C HIS A 221 -10.92 -11.96 13.86
N VAL A 222 -11.59 -11.22 12.98
CA VAL A 222 -12.24 -9.96 13.35
C VAL A 222 -13.37 -10.20 14.34
N LEU A 223 -14.23 -11.20 14.12
CA LEU A 223 -15.30 -11.53 15.06
C LEU A 223 -14.76 -11.92 16.43
N GLN A 224 -13.72 -12.78 16.47
CA GLN A 224 -13.08 -13.16 17.72
C GLN A 224 -12.44 -11.97 18.45
N PHE A 225 -11.82 -11.04 17.72
CA PHE A 225 -11.28 -9.82 18.28
C PHE A 225 -12.40 -9.00 18.98
N PHE A 226 -13.53 -8.80 18.31
CA PHE A 226 -14.66 -8.09 18.89
C PHE A 226 -15.24 -8.83 20.11
N GLU A 227 -15.33 -10.16 20.08
CA GLU A 227 -15.80 -10.96 21.22
C GLU A 227 -14.88 -10.78 22.46
N ILE A 228 -13.55 -10.83 22.27
CA ILE A 228 -12.57 -10.68 23.35
C ILE A 228 -12.65 -9.27 23.98
N TYR A 229 -12.82 -8.24 23.14
CA TYR A 229 -12.79 -6.85 23.57
C TYR A 229 -14.19 -6.22 23.72
N ALA A 230 -15.29 -6.96 23.52
CA ALA A 230 -16.65 -6.46 23.72
C ALA A 230 -16.83 -5.91 25.15
N LYS A 231 -17.60 -4.84 25.27
CA LYS A 231 -17.95 -4.22 26.54
C LYS A 231 -19.23 -4.82 27.14
#